data_0f4f9cf9296fbf2d65c8120530d1337a
#
_entry.id   0f4f9cf9296fbf2d65c8120530d1337a
#
_cell.length_a   1.000
_cell.length_b   1.000
_cell.length_c   1.000
_cell.angle_alpha   90.00
_cell.angle_beta   90.00
_cell.angle_gamma   90.00
#
_symmetry.space_group_name_H-M   'P 1'
#
loop_
_entity.id
_entity.type
_entity.pdbx_description
1 polymer ?
#
loop_
_entity_poly.entity_id
_entity_poly.type
_entity_poly.pdbx_seq_one_letter_code
_entity_poly.pdbx_strand_id
1 'polypeptide(L)'
;MDGFTGFKTAAAEEIPAAVAVMDPFHVVRLAGDALNDCRRRVQQTTCGRRGRKNDPLYRARRTLHTGADLLTDKQAARLTALFAIDEHVEVEATWGIYQRMIAAYRHPDPAAGRELMVKLIESLSAGVPRPLVEIAKLGRTLSKRAADVLAYFDRPGTSNGPTEAINGRLEHLRGSALGFRNLTNYIARSLLETGGFRPRLHPALVKSRSSWGSAKDTTETGNQ
;
A
#
# COMPACT_ATOMS: atom_id res chain seq x y z
N MET A 1 -2.00 -0.45 -11.35
CA MET A 1 -0.91 -1.45 -11.57
C MET A 1 0.10 -1.35 -10.45
N ASP A 2 0.85 -2.40 -10.22
CA ASP A 2 2.01 -2.36 -9.32
C ASP A 2 3.21 -1.61 -9.97
N GLY A 3 4.32 -1.53 -9.26
CA GLY A 3 5.51 -0.81 -9.74
C GLY A 3 6.31 -1.50 -10.88
N PHE A 4 5.91 -2.70 -11.32
CA PHE A 4 6.67 -3.44 -12.33
C PHE A 4 6.52 -2.83 -13.73
N THR A 5 7.64 -2.47 -14.33
CA THR A 5 7.67 -1.75 -15.62
C THR A 5 7.16 -2.59 -16.79
N GLY A 6 7.34 -3.92 -16.75
CA GLY A 6 6.87 -4.82 -17.80
C GLY A 6 5.37 -4.76 -18.03
N PHE A 7 4.57 -4.62 -16.98
CA PHE A 7 3.11 -4.45 -17.13
C PHE A 7 2.74 -3.14 -17.80
N LYS A 8 3.50 -2.06 -17.54
CA LYS A 8 3.27 -0.77 -18.20
C LYS A 8 3.58 -0.86 -19.69
N THR A 9 4.69 -1.50 -20.05
CA THR A 9 5.09 -1.68 -21.46
C THR A 9 4.04 -2.51 -22.22
N ALA A 10 3.68 -3.68 -21.69
CA ALA A 10 2.66 -4.53 -22.31
C ALA A 10 1.29 -3.83 -22.41
N ALA A 11 0.87 -3.07 -21.40
CA ALA A 11 -0.37 -2.32 -21.47
C ALA A 11 -0.33 -1.18 -22.52
N ALA A 12 0.82 -0.53 -22.69
CA ALA A 12 1.00 0.51 -23.69
C ALA A 12 0.98 -0.05 -25.13
N GLU A 13 1.48 -1.28 -25.31
CA GLU A 13 1.48 -1.98 -26.60
C GLU A 13 0.09 -2.49 -26.99
N GLU A 14 -0.60 -3.14 -26.03
CA GLU A 14 -1.88 -3.83 -26.31
C GLU A 14 -3.10 -2.90 -26.15
N ILE A 15 -3.00 -1.88 -25.29
CA ILE A 15 -4.11 -0.97 -24.98
C ILE A 15 -3.58 0.48 -24.92
N PRO A 16 -3.20 1.07 -26.06
CA PRO A 16 -2.54 2.39 -26.10
C PRO A 16 -3.40 3.54 -25.56
N ALA A 17 -4.72 3.40 -25.53
CA ALA A 17 -5.64 4.37 -24.95
C ALA A 17 -5.77 4.26 -23.41
N ALA A 18 -5.20 3.23 -22.79
CA ALA A 18 -5.29 3.03 -21.35
C ALA A 18 -4.36 3.97 -20.59
N VAL A 19 -4.88 4.55 -19.50
CA VAL A 19 -4.09 5.38 -18.58
C VAL A 19 -3.47 4.50 -17.53
N ALA A 20 -2.14 4.56 -17.41
CA ALA A 20 -1.40 3.85 -16.39
C ALA A 20 -1.59 4.55 -15.04
N VAL A 21 -2.26 3.90 -14.10
CA VAL A 21 -2.44 4.37 -12.71
C VAL A 21 -1.64 3.47 -11.79
N MET A 22 -0.74 4.05 -11.00
CA MET A 22 0.00 3.31 -9.99
C MET A 22 -0.82 3.23 -8.70
N ASP A 23 -1.01 2.01 -8.20
CA ASP A 23 -1.80 1.77 -7.00
C ASP A 23 -1.16 2.45 -5.78
N PRO A 24 -1.93 3.23 -4.99
CA PRO A 24 -1.43 3.90 -3.77
C PRO A 24 -0.74 2.98 -2.78
N PHE A 25 -1.24 1.76 -2.62
CA PHE A 25 -0.61 0.78 -1.73
C PHE A 25 0.84 0.51 -2.14
N HIS A 26 1.10 0.33 -3.43
CA HIS A 26 2.46 0.11 -3.93
C HIS A 26 3.35 1.35 -3.78
N VAL A 27 2.79 2.55 -4.01
CA VAL A 27 3.56 3.80 -3.85
C VAL A 27 3.94 4.02 -2.38
N VAL A 28 2.98 3.89 -1.46
CA VAL A 28 3.23 4.01 -0.01
C VAL A 28 4.19 2.93 0.47
N ARG A 29 4.10 1.71 -0.07
CA ARG A 29 5.02 0.62 0.23
C ARG A 29 6.46 0.97 -0.15
N LEU A 30 6.70 1.61 -1.31
CA LEU A 30 8.06 2.06 -1.69
C LEU A 30 8.67 3.00 -0.64
N ALA A 31 7.87 3.94 -0.11
CA ALA A 31 8.35 4.83 0.96
C ALA A 31 8.54 4.09 2.29
N GLY A 32 7.68 3.12 2.58
CA GLY A 32 7.81 2.25 3.76
C GLY A 32 9.07 1.37 3.69
N ASP A 33 9.40 0.85 2.51
CA ASP A 33 10.62 0.08 2.29
C ASP A 33 11.86 0.98 2.45
N ALA A 34 11.84 2.20 1.90
CA ALA A 34 12.92 3.18 2.09
C ALA A 34 13.12 3.52 3.59
N LEU A 35 12.03 3.72 4.32
CA LEU A 35 12.07 3.95 5.77
C LEU A 35 12.67 2.75 6.54
N ASN A 36 12.30 1.54 6.14
CA ASN A 36 12.84 0.33 6.76
C ASN A 36 14.34 0.16 6.47
N ASP A 37 14.76 0.46 5.25
CA ASP A 37 16.16 0.33 4.86
C ASP A 37 17.01 1.40 5.57
N CYS A 38 16.56 2.66 5.62
CA CYS A 38 17.19 3.72 6.39
C CYS A 38 17.32 3.33 7.87
N ARG A 39 16.21 2.91 8.49
CA ARG A 39 16.21 2.45 9.89
C ARG A 39 17.22 1.32 10.14
N ARG A 40 17.28 0.33 9.25
CA ARG A 40 18.22 -0.79 9.36
C ARG A 40 19.66 -0.35 9.22
N ARG A 41 19.94 0.55 8.27
CA ARG A 41 21.27 1.12 8.04
C ARG A 41 21.75 1.92 9.27
N VAL A 42 20.93 2.87 9.73
CA VAL A 42 21.25 3.67 10.92
C VAL A 42 21.45 2.76 12.12
N GLN A 43 20.56 1.80 12.35
CA GLN A 43 20.70 0.84 13.44
C GLN A 43 21.99 0.01 13.35
N GLN A 44 22.39 -0.39 12.15
CA GLN A 44 23.65 -1.12 11.95
C GLN A 44 24.87 -0.24 12.19
N THR A 45 24.82 1.03 11.79
CA THR A 45 25.87 2.00 12.04
C THR A 45 26.05 2.29 13.54
N THR A 46 24.94 2.50 14.26
CA THR A 46 24.97 2.84 15.68
C THR A 46 25.23 1.65 16.62
N CYS A 47 24.71 0.48 16.27
CA CYS A 47 24.77 -0.72 17.15
C CYS A 47 25.72 -1.80 16.64
N GLY A 48 26.31 -1.67 15.47
CA GLY A 48 27.16 -2.69 14.81
C GLY A 48 26.42 -3.99 14.45
N ARG A 49 25.08 -4.02 14.50
CA ARG A 49 24.26 -5.22 14.26
C ARG A 49 22.85 -4.87 13.79
N ARG A 50 22.12 -5.89 13.29
CA ARG A 50 20.74 -5.74 12.75
C ARG A 50 19.65 -5.41 13.77
N GLY A 51 19.99 -5.24 15.05
CA GLY A 51 19.06 -4.88 16.10
C GLY A 51 18.56 -6.06 16.92
N ARG A 52 18.42 -5.78 18.22
CA ARG A 52 17.90 -6.71 19.21
C ARG A 52 16.63 -6.12 19.85
N LYS A 53 15.92 -6.94 20.60
CA LYS A 53 14.66 -6.59 21.28
C LYS A 53 14.74 -5.27 22.07
N ASN A 54 15.90 -4.93 22.59
CA ASN A 54 16.10 -3.73 23.43
C ASN A 54 16.52 -2.48 22.65
N ASP A 55 16.88 -2.60 21.38
CA ASP A 55 17.31 -1.45 20.58
C ASP A 55 16.12 -0.54 20.25
N PRO A 56 16.20 0.78 20.47
CA PRO A 56 15.08 1.71 20.29
C PRO A 56 14.48 1.66 18.87
N LEU A 57 15.32 1.74 17.83
CA LEU A 57 14.89 1.66 16.42
C LEU A 57 14.24 0.33 16.09
N TYR A 58 14.73 -0.79 16.63
CA TYR A 58 14.12 -2.09 16.42
C TYR A 58 12.73 -2.19 17.05
N ARG A 59 12.57 -1.65 18.26
CA ARG A 59 11.28 -1.61 18.97
C ARG A 59 10.26 -0.73 18.26
N ALA A 60 10.70 0.36 17.64
CA ALA A 60 9.85 1.30 16.92
C ALA A 60 9.42 0.83 15.52
N ARG A 61 9.98 -0.26 15.00
CA ARG A 61 9.80 -0.70 13.60
C ARG A 61 8.36 -0.79 13.10
N ARG A 62 7.40 -1.15 13.97
CA ARG A 62 5.98 -1.20 13.61
C ARG A 62 5.32 0.17 13.74
N THR A 63 5.65 0.91 14.78
CA THR A 63 5.11 2.25 15.04
C THR A 63 5.51 3.24 13.94
N LEU A 64 6.72 3.11 13.38
CA LEU A 64 7.18 3.93 12.26
C LEU A 64 6.33 3.77 10.98
N HIS A 65 5.65 2.63 10.81
CA HIS A 65 4.74 2.40 9.67
C HIS A 65 3.29 2.83 9.95
N THR A 66 2.99 3.32 11.14
CA THR A 66 1.67 3.85 11.48
C THR A 66 1.55 5.29 10.96
N GLY A 67 0.41 5.63 10.32
CA GLY A 67 0.13 7.02 9.95
C GLY A 67 0.10 7.90 11.20
N ALA A 68 0.63 9.12 11.09
CA ALA A 68 0.76 10.03 12.22
C ALA A 68 -0.59 10.34 12.89
N ASP A 69 -1.65 10.40 12.09
CA ASP A 69 -3.04 10.58 12.49
C ASP A 69 -3.67 9.40 13.25
N LEU A 70 -3.03 8.22 13.19
CA LEU A 70 -3.49 6.99 13.84
C LEU A 70 -2.63 6.59 15.06
N LEU A 71 -1.63 7.40 15.39
CA LEU A 71 -0.78 7.14 16.55
C LEU A 71 -1.56 7.39 17.83
N THR A 72 -1.45 6.47 18.79
CA THR A 72 -1.86 6.75 20.17
C THR A 72 -0.85 7.69 20.84
N ASP A 73 -1.27 8.43 21.87
CA ASP A 73 -0.39 9.35 22.63
C ASP A 73 0.90 8.67 23.09
N LYS A 74 0.79 7.42 23.56
CA LYS A 74 1.93 6.61 23.98
C LYS A 74 2.89 6.28 22.83
N GLN A 75 2.36 6.06 21.63
CA GLN A 75 3.16 5.81 20.43
C GLN A 75 3.82 7.10 19.95
N ALA A 76 3.08 8.21 19.93
CA ALA A 76 3.59 9.53 19.57
C ALA A 76 4.74 9.93 20.52
N ALA A 77 4.55 9.88 21.84
CA ALA A 77 5.58 10.16 22.82
C ALA A 77 6.84 9.29 22.63
N ARG A 78 6.65 8.01 22.30
CA ARG A 78 7.77 7.11 22.01
C ARG A 78 8.55 7.51 20.75
N LEU A 79 7.87 7.95 19.69
CA LEU A 79 8.53 8.43 18.48
C LEU A 79 9.24 9.76 18.72
N THR A 80 8.64 10.68 19.48
CA THR A 80 9.29 11.94 19.89
C THR A 80 10.60 11.65 20.65
N ALA A 81 10.56 10.76 21.63
CA ALA A 81 11.76 10.36 22.37
C ALA A 81 12.79 9.64 21.48
N LEU A 82 12.35 8.90 20.47
CA LEU A 82 13.23 8.23 19.50
C LEU A 82 13.96 9.25 18.63
N PHE A 83 13.25 10.26 18.14
CA PHE A 83 13.77 11.29 17.24
C PHE A 83 14.57 12.38 17.94
N ALA A 84 14.47 12.48 19.28
CA ALA A 84 15.33 13.35 20.07
C ALA A 84 16.79 12.84 20.16
N ILE A 85 17.09 11.69 19.59
CA ILE A 85 18.44 11.11 19.52
C ILE A 85 19.07 11.54 18.19
N ASP A 86 20.17 12.28 18.25
CA ASP A 86 20.83 12.87 17.05
C ASP A 86 21.18 11.85 15.98
N GLU A 87 21.58 10.65 16.37
CA GLU A 87 21.91 9.55 15.45
C GLU A 87 20.70 9.04 14.66
N HIS A 88 19.49 9.41 15.06
CA HIS A 88 18.26 8.98 14.39
C HIS A 88 17.68 10.02 13.40
N VAL A 89 18.34 11.16 13.21
CA VAL A 89 17.86 12.26 12.34
C VAL A 89 17.51 11.79 10.92
N GLU A 90 18.27 10.86 10.36
CA GLU A 90 17.99 10.31 9.03
C GLU A 90 16.71 9.48 9.01
N VAL A 91 16.43 8.75 10.08
CA VAL A 91 15.19 7.97 10.23
C VAL A 91 13.99 8.90 10.39
N GLU A 92 14.13 9.98 11.17
CA GLU A 92 13.10 11.01 11.32
C GLU A 92 12.78 11.67 9.97
N ALA A 93 13.78 12.13 9.23
CA ALA A 93 13.61 12.74 7.92
C ALA A 93 12.91 11.79 6.94
N THR A 94 13.30 10.51 6.93
CA THR A 94 12.68 9.48 6.08
C THR A 94 11.25 9.20 6.50
N TRP A 95 10.97 9.16 7.81
CA TRP A 95 9.62 9.02 8.35
C TRP A 95 8.73 10.22 7.96
N GLY A 96 9.26 11.43 8.00
CA GLY A 96 8.55 12.64 7.55
C GLY A 96 8.11 12.55 6.09
N ILE A 97 8.97 12.06 5.19
CA ILE A 97 8.61 11.80 3.78
C ILE A 97 7.52 10.74 3.65
N TYR A 98 7.62 9.65 4.41
CA TYR A 98 6.61 8.60 4.45
C TYR A 98 5.24 9.14 4.91
N GLN A 99 5.20 9.97 5.96
CA GLN A 99 3.97 10.59 6.46
C GLN A 99 3.37 11.60 5.46
N ARG A 100 4.19 12.40 4.79
CA ARG A 100 3.72 13.32 3.74
C ARG A 100 3.04 12.57 2.60
N MET A 101 3.57 11.41 2.22
CA MET A 101 2.97 10.56 1.19
C MET A 101 1.62 9.99 1.63
N ILE A 102 1.52 9.50 2.88
CA ILE A 102 0.25 9.03 3.45
C ILE A 102 -0.77 10.17 3.48
N ALA A 103 -0.37 11.35 3.94
CA ALA A 103 -1.25 12.52 4.02
C ALA A 103 -1.80 12.93 2.64
N ALA A 104 -0.97 12.87 1.59
CA ALA A 104 -1.41 13.15 0.22
C ALA A 104 -2.51 12.17 -0.23
N TYR A 105 -2.32 10.87 -0.01
CA TYR A 105 -3.32 9.86 -0.41
C TYR A 105 -4.57 9.81 0.46
N ARG A 106 -4.48 10.26 1.71
CA ARG A 106 -5.62 10.32 2.65
C ARG A 106 -6.36 11.65 2.62
N HIS A 107 -5.90 12.60 1.83
CA HIS A 107 -6.56 13.90 1.77
C HIS A 107 -8.00 13.73 1.25
N PRO A 108 -9.02 14.31 1.94
CA PRO A 108 -10.42 14.16 1.54
C PRO A 108 -10.74 14.77 0.18
N ASP A 109 -10.03 15.85 -0.19
CA ASP A 109 -10.07 16.44 -1.53
C ASP A 109 -8.95 15.87 -2.39
N PRO A 110 -9.26 15.11 -3.48
CA PRO A 110 -8.26 14.56 -4.39
C PRO A 110 -7.38 15.60 -5.06
N ALA A 111 -7.91 16.80 -5.38
CA ALA A 111 -7.13 17.87 -6.00
C ALA A 111 -6.04 18.39 -5.07
N ALA A 112 -6.39 18.66 -3.81
CA ALA A 112 -5.42 19.04 -2.78
C ALA A 112 -4.43 17.91 -2.47
N GLY A 113 -4.88 16.64 -2.43
CA GLY A 113 -4.02 15.48 -2.31
C GLY A 113 -2.99 15.40 -3.44
N ARG A 114 -3.43 15.67 -4.67
CA ARG A 114 -2.55 15.72 -5.84
C ARG A 114 -1.47 16.82 -5.71
N GLU A 115 -1.85 18.00 -5.27
CA GLU A 115 -0.90 19.10 -5.04
C GLU A 115 0.16 18.73 -3.98
N LEU A 116 -0.26 18.09 -2.88
CA LEU A 116 0.66 17.61 -1.86
C LEU A 116 1.65 16.60 -2.43
N MET A 117 1.19 15.68 -3.29
CA MET A 117 2.04 14.68 -3.94
C MET A 117 2.99 15.34 -4.95
N VAL A 118 2.56 16.30 -5.73
CA VAL A 118 3.41 17.09 -6.65
C VAL A 118 4.54 17.76 -5.87
N LYS A 119 4.18 18.54 -4.82
CA LYS A 119 5.16 19.21 -3.95
C LYS A 119 6.15 18.23 -3.31
N LEU A 120 5.68 17.03 -2.94
CA LEU A 120 6.55 15.97 -2.43
C LEU A 120 7.54 15.51 -3.50
N ILE A 121 7.09 15.17 -4.70
CA ILE A 121 7.95 14.71 -5.81
C ILE A 121 8.95 15.80 -6.19
N GLU A 122 8.52 17.05 -6.30
CA GLU A 122 9.39 18.19 -6.59
C GLU A 122 10.46 18.39 -5.52
N SER A 123 10.08 18.32 -4.23
CA SER A 123 11.04 18.45 -3.13
C SER A 123 12.12 17.39 -3.15
N LEU A 124 11.78 16.16 -3.56
CA LEU A 124 12.72 15.05 -3.69
C LEU A 124 13.59 15.15 -4.95
N SER A 125 13.08 15.85 -5.98
CA SER A 125 13.82 16.06 -7.25
C SER A 125 14.77 17.26 -7.16
N ALA A 126 14.44 18.27 -6.35
CA ALA A 126 15.26 19.47 -6.17
C ALA A 126 16.60 19.19 -5.47
N GLY A 127 16.69 18.08 -4.75
CA GLY A 127 17.92 17.63 -4.10
C GLY A 127 17.65 16.99 -2.74
N VAL A 128 18.32 15.87 -2.50
CA VAL A 128 18.25 15.13 -1.24
C VAL A 128 19.65 15.15 -0.61
N PRO A 129 19.77 15.48 0.70
CA PRO A 129 21.05 15.43 1.40
C PRO A 129 21.75 14.06 1.23
N ARG A 130 23.07 14.09 1.07
CA ARG A 130 23.88 12.87 0.80
C ARG A 130 23.62 11.70 1.76
N PRO A 131 23.42 11.90 3.08
CA PRO A 131 23.16 10.78 4.00
C PRO A 131 21.84 10.05 3.73
N LEU A 132 20.87 10.69 3.09
CA LEU A 132 19.53 10.16 2.84
C LEU A 132 19.44 9.35 1.54
N VAL A 133 20.30 8.34 1.39
CA VAL A 133 20.46 7.55 0.15
C VAL A 133 19.16 6.83 -0.26
N GLU A 134 18.36 6.39 0.71
CA GLU A 134 17.09 5.70 0.48
C GLU A 134 16.05 6.67 -0.06
N ILE A 135 16.00 7.89 0.46
CA ILE A 135 15.13 8.96 -0.03
C ILE A 135 15.54 9.37 -1.45
N ALA A 136 16.83 9.50 -1.73
CA ALA A 136 17.29 9.81 -3.07
C ALA A 136 16.89 8.74 -4.09
N LYS A 137 16.95 7.45 -3.72
CA LYS A 137 16.46 6.34 -4.54
C LYS A 137 14.93 6.42 -4.75
N LEU A 138 14.19 6.67 -3.69
CA LEU A 138 12.73 6.86 -3.74
C LEU A 138 12.37 8.04 -4.66
N GLY A 139 13.04 9.19 -4.51
CA GLY A 139 12.83 10.38 -5.32
C GLY A 139 12.99 10.11 -6.81
N ARG A 140 14.08 9.43 -7.21
CA ARG A 140 14.29 9.03 -8.62
C ARG A 140 13.16 8.14 -9.15
N THR A 141 12.67 7.20 -8.34
CA THR A 141 11.59 6.31 -8.72
C THR A 141 10.27 7.08 -8.90
N LEU A 142 9.95 7.96 -7.96
CA LEU A 142 8.74 8.77 -8.02
C LEU A 142 8.76 9.75 -9.18
N SER A 143 9.90 10.43 -9.43
CA SER A 143 10.05 11.35 -10.57
C SER A 143 9.88 10.64 -11.90
N LYS A 144 10.47 9.47 -12.06
CA LYS A 144 10.32 8.64 -13.27
C LYS A 144 8.88 8.18 -13.50
N ARG A 145 8.12 7.99 -12.44
CA ARG A 145 6.74 7.48 -12.47
C ARG A 145 5.71 8.53 -12.07
N ALA A 146 6.08 9.82 -12.07
CA ALA A 146 5.22 10.91 -11.57
C ALA A 146 3.83 10.91 -12.24
N ALA A 147 3.78 10.76 -13.57
CA ALA A 147 2.51 10.69 -14.30
C ALA A 147 1.60 9.56 -13.80
N ASP A 148 2.16 8.37 -13.58
CA ASP A 148 1.41 7.19 -13.14
C ASP A 148 0.92 7.33 -11.68
N VAL A 149 1.74 7.95 -10.82
CA VAL A 149 1.42 8.25 -9.41
C VAL A 149 0.32 9.30 -9.31
N LEU A 150 0.43 10.38 -10.09
CA LEU A 150 -0.52 11.48 -10.09
C LEU A 150 -1.86 11.11 -10.73
N ALA A 151 -1.87 10.21 -11.71
CA ALA A 151 -3.08 9.72 -12.36
C ALA A 151 -4.10 9.10 -11.40
N TYR A 152 -3.68 8.64 -10.21
CA TYR A 152 -4.60 8.15 -9.19
C TYR A 152 -5.55 9.25 -8.68
N PHE A 153 -5.07 10.46 -8.51
CA PHE A 153 -5.87 11.58 -8.01
C PHE A 153 -6.90 12.07 -9.04
N ASP A 154 -6.59 11.89 -10.33
CA ASP A 154 -7.52 12.16 -11.42
C ASP A 154 -8.56 11.02 -11.59
N ARG A 155 -8.26 9.83 -11.04
CA ARG A 155 -9.09 8.62 -11.09
C ARG A 155 -9.16 7.96 -9.71
N PRO A 156 -9.78 8.62 -8.71
CA PRO A 156 -9.85 8.12 -7.35
C PRO A 156 -10.57 6.76 -7.30
N GLY A 157 -10.13 5.90 -6.38
CA GLY A 157 -10.67 4.55 -6.22
C GLY A 157 -10.08 3.50 -7.17
N THR A 158 -9.20 3.88 -8.10
CA THR A 158 -8.46 2.92 -8.92
C THR A 158 -7.48 2.12 -8.04
N SER A 159 -7.66 0.80 -8.02
CA SER A 159 -6.85 -0.11 -7.19
C SER A 159 -6.51 -1.38 -7.96
N ASN A 160 -5.37 -1.97 -7.64
CA ASN A 160 -4.97 -3.29 -8.11
C ASN A 160 -5.64 -4.44 -7.32
N GLY A 161 -6.34 -4.11 -6.23
CA GLY A 161 -6.98 -5.08 -5.34
C GLY A 161 -7.88 -6.11 -6.02
N PRO A 162 -8.74 -5.75 -7.00
CA PRO A 162 -9.52 -6.75 -7.74
C PRO A 162 -8.65 -7.76 -8.49
N THR A 163 -7.58 -7.30 -9.14
CA THR A 163 -6.62 -8.17 -9.84
C THR A 163 -5.87 -9.07 -8.86
N GLU A 164 -5.42 -8.53 -7.74
CA GLU A 164 -4.75 -9.31 -6.68
C GLU A 164 -5.69 -10.36 -6.08
N ALA A 165 -6.96 -10.03 -5.87
CA ALA A 165 -7.97 -10.97 -5.40
C ALA A 165 -8.19 -12.13 -6.39
N ILE A 166 -8.20 -11.84 -7.69
CA ILE A 166 -8.28 -12.86 -8.75
C ILE A 166 -7.02 -13.72 -8.72
N ASN A 167 -5.84 -13.12 -8.70
CA ASN A 167 -4.57 -13.84 -8.65
C ASN A 167 -4.48 -14.74 -7.41
N GLY A 168 -4.91 -14.26 -6.25
CA GLY A 168 -4.97 -15.05 -5.02
C GLY A 168 -5.88 -16.29 -5.15
N ARG A 169 -7.03 -16.15 -5.83
CA ARG A 169 -7.92 -17.30 -6.13
C ARG A 169 -7.26 -18.29 -7.07
N LEU A 170 -6.56 -17.82 -8.10
CA LEU A 170 -5.85 -18.66 -9.05
C LEU A 170 -4.69 -19.42 -8.39
N GLU A 171 -3.95 -18.76 -7.49
CA GLU A 171 -2.90 -19.41 -6.71
C GLU A 171 -3.48 -20.46 -5.76
N HIS A 172 -4.61 -20.17 -5.10
CA HIS A 172 -5.31 -21.17 -4.28
C HIS A 172 -5.78 -22.36 -5.11
N LEU A 173 -6.34 -22.12 -6.29
CA LEU A 173 -6.76 -23.18 -7.21
C LEU A 173 -5.58 -24.07 -7.62
N ARG A 174 -4.43 -23.46 -7.98
CA ARG A 174 -3.19 -24.18 -8.29
C ARG A 174 -2.69 -25.00 -7.13
N GLY A 175 -2.65 -24.44 -5.93
CA GLY A 175 -2.20 -25.12 -4.74
C GLY A 175 -3.09 -26.30 -4.36
N SER A 176 -4.41 -26.12 -4.40
CA SER A 176 -5.39 -27.16 -4.10
C SER A 176 -5.36 -28.34 -5.07
N ALA A 177 -5.04 -28.05 -6.34
CA ALA A 177 -4.92 -29.08 -7.39
C ALA A 177 -3.50 -29.71 -7.46
N LEU A 178 -2.57 -29.31 -6.58
CA LEU A 178 -1.16 -29.69 -6.65
C LEU A 178 -0.51 -29.42 -8.02
N GLY A 179 -1.00 -28.37 -8.70
CA GLY A 179 -0.64 -28.00 -10.05
C GLY A 179 -1.56 -28.60 -11.12
N PHE A 180 -1.34 -28.18 -12.35
CA PHE A 180 -2.09 -28.66 -13.53
C PHE A 180 -1.12 -29.15 -14.60
N ARG A 181 -1.32 -30.40 -15.03
CA ARG A 181 -0.55 -30.96 -16.16
C ARG A 181 -1.09 -30.53 -17.53
N ASN A 182 -2.38 -30.18 -17.59
CA ASN A 182 -3.06 -29.80 -18.82
C ASN A 182 -3.47 -28.33 -18.75
N LEU A 183 -2.96 -27.52 -19.67
CA LEU A 183 -3.22 -26.08 -19.73
C LEU A 183 -4.71 -25.77 -20.00
N THR A 184 -5.38 -26.56 -20.85
CA THR A 184 -6.80 -26.39 -21.15
C THR A 184 -7.66 -26.57 -19.90
N ASN A 185 -7.37 -27.58 -19.09
CA ASN A 185 -8.06 -27.80 -17.82
C ASN A 185 -7.79 -26.68 -16.83
N TYR A 186 -6.57 -26.14 -16.80
CA TYR A 186 -6.23 -24.98 -15.96
C TYR A 186 -7.02 -23.75 -16.37
N ILE A 187 -7.06 -23.45 -17.67
CA ILE A 187 -7.82 -22.30 -18.21
C ILE A 187 -9.30 -22.45 -17.87
N ALA A 188 -9.91 -23.61 -18.16
CA ALA A 188 -11.32 -23.86 -17.91
C ALA A 188 -11.68 -23.68 -16.41
N ARG A 189 -10.88 -24.25 -15.49
CA ARG A 189 -11.09 -24.09 -14.04
C ARG A 189 -10.83 -22.65 -13.57
N SER A 190 -9.84 -21.97 -14.11
CA SER A 190 -9.56 -20.58 -13.82
C SER A 190 -10.74 -19.66 -14.21
N LEU A 191 -11.31 -19.87 -15.38
CA LEU A 191 -12.49 -19.14 -15.84
C LEU A 191 -13.72 -19.44 -14.96
N LEU A 192 -13.94 -20.67 -14.56
CA LEU A 192 -15.03 -21.04 -13.63
C LEU A 192 -14.86 -20.41 -12.25
N GLU A 193 -13.64 -20.35 -11.72
CA GLU A 193 -13.35 -19.78 -10.38
C GLU A 193 -13.45 -18.25 -10.37
N THR A 194 -12.98 -17.59 -11.45
CA THR A 194 -12.87 -16.12 -11.50
C THR A 194 -13.97 -15.44 -12.31
N GLY A 195 -14.64 -16.16 -13.21
CA GLY A 195 -15.64 -15.64 -14.15
C GLY A 195 -17.02 -15.32 -13.55
N GLY A 196 -17.19 -15.38 -12.23
CA GLY A 196 -18.43 -15.01 -11.56
C GLY A 196 -19.60 -16.00 -11.77
N PHE A 197 -19.34 -17.24 -12.18
CA PHE A 197 -20.35 -18.27 -12.41
C PHE A 197 -20.91 -18.88 -11.13
N ARG A 198 -20.21 -18.78 -9.99
CA ARG A 198 -20.66 -19.32 -8.68
C ARG A 198 -22.10 -18.89 -8.29
N PRO A 199 -22.49 -17.61 -8.40
CA PRO A 199 -23.87 -17.20 -8.11
C PRO A 199 -24.91 -17.85 -9.01
N ARG A 200 -24.56 -18.18 -10.27
CA ARG A 200 -25.45 -18.83 -11.24
C ARG A 200 -25.58 -20.33 -10.99
N LEU A 201 -24.51 -20.97 -10.52
CA LEU A 201 -24.49 -22.40 -10.22
C LEU A 201 -25.06 -22.72 -8.83
N HIS A 202 -25.00 -21.76 -7.90
CA HIS A 202 -25.48 -21.92 -6.52
C HIS A 202 -26.36 -20.75 -6.07
N PRO A 203 -27.55 -20.57 -6.65
CA PRO A 203 -28.46 -19.45 -6.35
C PRO A 203 -28.89 -19.40 -4.87
N ALA A 204 -28.88 -20.54 -4.16
CA ALA A 204 -29.21 -20.61 -2.73
C ALA A 204 -28.19 -19.89 -1.83
N LEU A 205 -26.92 -19.79 -2.23
CA LEU A 205 -25.88 -19.11 -1.46
C LEU A 205 -25.99 -17.57 -1.52
N VAL A 206 -26.68 -17.02 -2.51
CA VAL A 206 -26.90 -15.58 -2.67
C VAL A 206 -28.04 -15.12 -1.75
N LYS A 207 -29.08 -15.94 -1.57
CA LYS A 207 -30.24 -15.62 -0.70
C LYS A 207 -29.88 -15.57 0.78
N SER A 208 -28.89 -16.35 1.26
CA SER A 208 -28.51 -16.36 2.66
C SER A 208 -27.75 -15.10 3.13
N ARG A 209 -27.13 -14.36 2.23
CA ARG A 209 -26.42 -13.10 2.58
C ARG A 209 -27.33 -11.88 2.70
N SER A 210 -28.50 -11.89 2.06
CA SER A 210 -29.48 -10.80 2.14
C SER A 210 -30.41 -10.90 3.36
N SER A 211 -30.51 -12.07 4.01
CA SER A 211 -31.37 -12.26 5.17
C SER A 211 -30.75 -11.93 6.53
N TRP A 212 -29.44 -11.62 6.57
CA TRP A 212 -28.75 -11.25 7.81
C TRP A 212 -28.72 -9.74 8.09
N GLY A 213 -29.23 -8.91 7.18
CA GLY A 213 -29.28 -7.46 7.29
C GLY A 213 -30.58 -6.84 7.79
N SER A 214 -31.66 -7.65 8.04
CA SER A 214 -32.98 -7.11 8.31
C SER A 214 -33.62 -7.53 9.65
N ALA A 215 -32.83 -7.91 10.63
CA ALA A 215 -33.34 -8.29 11.96
C ALA A 215 -32.69 -7.47 13.07
N LYS A 216 -32.76 -6.13 12.98
CA LYS A 216 -32.61 -5.23 14.13
C LYS A 216 -33.38 -3.96 13.84
N ASP A 217 -34.68 -3.97 14.09
CA ASP A 217 -35.48 -2.82 14.51
C ASP A 217 -36.94 -3.30 14.69
N THR A 218 -37.23 -3.83 15.83
CA THR A 218 -38.56 -3.81 16.45
C THR A 218 -38.44 -4.40 17.85
N THR A 219 -38.32 -3.55 18.83
CA THR A 219 -38.93 -3.62 20.14
C THR A 219 -38.39 -2.49 21.01
N GLU A 220 -39.21 -1.48 21.18
CA GLU A 220 -39.55 -0.90 22.46
C GLU A 220 -40.40 0.36 22.26
N THR A 221 -41.65 0.13 22.22
CA THR A 221 -42.62 1.13 22.70
C THR A 221 -43.72 0.35 23.46
N GLY A 222 -43.89 0.67 24.71
CA GLY A 222 -45.08 0.28 25.45
C GLY A 222 -44.84 -0.10 26.89
N ASN A 223 -45.02 0.84 27.75
CA ASN A 223 -46.04 0.88 28.79
C ASN A 223 -45.55 1.04 30.23
N GLN A 224 -46.12 2.14 30.78
CA GLN A 224 -46.50 2.43 32.18
C GLN A 224 -45.37 2.60 33.19
#